data_773aaeff6648e9ec43d8456a906b7921
#
_entry.id   773aaeff6648e9ec43d8456a906b7921
#
_cell.length_a   1.000
_cell.length_b   1.000
_cell.length_c   1.000
_cell.angle_alpha   90.00
_cell.angle_beta   90.00
_cell.angle_gamma   90.00
#
_symmetry.space_group_name_H-M   'P 1'
#
loop_
_entity.id
_entity.type
_entity.pdbx_description
1 polymer ?
#
loop_
_entity_poly.entity_id
_entity_poly.type
_entity_poly.pdbx_seq_one_letter_code
_entity_poly.pdbx_strand_id
1 'polypeptide(L)'
;MLSKKFKDTFKLCLNQISPALYMKFLKTRYSVTNNMNMYLLKDYSADGTFTTMWDKPPKYYQKWLSKQYFDCDGMPMHAPDGSNKASAVPIVQFGLCEYGYFINTKEKEHYANAQKVADWLLKHQAANGGWLYEYDYYHPRVEETIKSPWICGMAQGEAVGFLARMYKITNNSDYCDAAEKALEPLEKTVEDGGVLRYWNGMPFYEEYPTPTKPTMTINGFMFCLVGLSDFYCICGSKKAKAMFDRGYDTLINILPYYDSENTSYYDLSHLTNIPRAPHPAGKYDPLHVTLCQTLNLIKPHEVLRFYAEKWSWGLVKKNDML
;
A
#
# COMPACT_ATOMS: atom_id res chain seq x y z
N MET A 1 -36.38 -24.42 0.47
CA MET A 1 -35.35 -23.38 0.25
C MET A 1 -34.86 -22.87 1.59
N LEU A 2 -33.55 -22.99 1.90
CA LEU A 2 -32.99 -22.45 3.14
C LEU A 2 -33.08 -20.93 3.14
N SER A 3 -33.47 -20.30 4.28
CA SER A 3 -33.59 -18.85 4.39
C SER A 3 -32.25 -18.13 4.10
N LYS A 4 -32.32 -16.89 3.62
CA LYS A 4 -31.13 -16.07 3.35
C LYS A 4 -30.24 -15.99 4.61
N LYS A 5 -30.84 -15.78 5.78
CA LYS A 5 -30.16 -15.71 7.09
C LYS A 5 -29.38 -16.99 7.43
N PHE A 6 -29.94 -18.18 7.15
CA PHE A 6 -29.23 -19.46 7.38
C PHE A 6 -28.03 -19.61 6.43
N LYS A 7 -28.18 -19.19 5.18
CA LYS A 7 -27.07 -19.24 4.20
C LYS A 7 -25.94 -18.31 4.59
N ASP A 8 -26.24 -17.15 5.13
CA ASP A 8 -25.23 -16.16 5.52
C ASP A 8 -24.50 -16.58 6.81
N THR A 9 -25.23 -17.15 7.79
CA THR A 9 -24.63 -17.74 9.00
C THR A 9 -23.74 -18.94 8.65
N PHE A 10 -24.17 -19.80 7.72
CA PHE A 10 -23.39 -20.94 7.27
C PHE A 10 -22.08 -20.53 6.56
N LYS A 11 -22.13 -19.45 5.76
CA LYS A 11 -20.93 -18.87 5.13
C LYS A 11 -19.94 -18.32 6.15
N LEU A 12 -20.45 -17.60 7.16
CA LEU A 12 -19.62 -17.08 8.27
C LEU A 12 -18.92 -18.21 9.02
N CYS A 13 -19.66 -19.27 9.37
CA CYS A 13 -19.08 -20.44 10.04
C CYS A 13 -18.01 -21.14 9.17
N LEU A 14 -18.27 -21.35 7.87
CA LEU A 14 -17.31 -21.96 6.96
C LEU A 14 -16.03 -21.13 6.81
N ASN A 15 -16.17 -19.80 6.75
CA ASN A 15 -15.03 -18.90 6.65
C ASN A 15 -14.15 -18.94 7.91
N GLN A 16 -14.76 -19.07 9.09
CA GLN A 16 -14.04 -19.17 10.37
C GLN A 16 -13.37 -20.53 10.60
N ILE A 17 -13.97 -21.61 10.08
CA ILE A 17 -13.48 -22.99 10.32
C ILE A 17 -12.44 -23.41 9.27
N SER A 18 -12.63 -23.07 8.00
CA SER A 18 -11.71 -23.44 6.92
C SER A 18 -11.86 -22.51 5.71
N PRO A 19 -10.93 -21.57 5.52
CA PRO A 19 -10.86 -20.74 4.34
C PRO A 19 -10.85 -21.53 3.03
N ALA A 20 -10.13 -22.65 2.98
CA ALA A 20 -10.07 -23.53 1.81
C ALA A 20 -11.42 -24.16 1.45
N LEU A 21 -12.21 -24.56 2.45
CA LEU A 21 -13.55 -25.11 2.26
C LEU A 21 -14.53 -24.04 1.80
N TYR A 22 -14.40 -22.85 2.33
CA TYR A 22 -15.20 -21.68 1.91
C TYR A 22 -14.90 -21.32 0.44
N MET A 23 -13.63 -21.30 0.03
CA MET A 23 -13.25 -21.07 -1.36
C MET A 23 -13.76 -22.16 -2.31
N LYS A 24 -13.68 -23.42 -1.91
CA LYS A 24 -14.25 -24.54 -2.69
C LYS A 24 -15.77 -24.37 -2.87
N PHE A 25 -16.47 -23.92 -1.82
CA PHE A 25 -17.90 -23.62 -1.88
C PHE A 25 -18.22 -22.44 -2.81
N LEU A 26 -17.41 -21.38 -2.79
CA LEU A 26 -17.55 -20.26 -3.71
C LEU A 26 -17.29 -20.68 -5.17
N LYS A 27 -16.21 -21.38 -5.44
CA LYS A 27 -15.84 -21.85 -6.80
C LYS A 27 -16.91 -22.72 -7.46
N THR A 28 -17.65 -23.50 -6.69
CA THR A 28 -18.78 -24.29 -7.21
C THR A 28 -20.00 -23.46 -7.57
N ARG A 29 -20.06 -22.22 -7.14
CA ARG A 29 -21.27 -21.37 -7.27
C ARG A 29 -21.14 -20.21 -8.25
N TYR A 30 -19.94 -19.84 -8.62
CA TYR A 30 -19.66 -18.69 -9.47
C TYR A 30 -18.60 -19.03 -10.52
N SER A 31 -18.91 -18.82 -11.78
CA SER A 31 -17.89 -18.82 -12.84
C SER A 31 -17.16 -17.49 -12.83
N VAL A 32 -15.82 -17.54 -12.88
CA VAL A 32 -14.98 -16.33 -12.95
C VAL A 32 -14.96 -15.85 -14.39
N THR A 33 -15.42 -14.66 -14.66
CA THR A 33 -15.25 -14.01 -15.96
C THR A 33 -13.94 -13.23 -16.00
N ASN A 34 -13.24 -13.32 -17.14
CA ASN A 34 -11.85 -12.84 -17.35
C ASN A 34 -11.65 -11.32 -17.37
N ASN A 35 -12.64 -10.50 -16.99
CA ASN A 35 -12.56 -9.04 -17.13
C ASN A 35 -11.74 -8.31 -16.05
N MET A 36 -11.15 -9.03 -15.10
CA MET A 36 -10.34 -8.44 -14.02
C MET A 36 -8.84 -8.33 -14.32
N ASN A 37 -8.41 -8.60 -15.55
CA ASN A 37 -7.00 -8.63 -15.96
C ASN A 37 -6.24 -7.29 -15.79
N MET A 38 -6.92 -6.21 -15.43
CA MET A 38 -6.30 -4.89 -15.29
C MET A 38 -5.51 -4.72 -13.98
N TYR A 39 -5.81 -5.54 -12.96
CA TYR A 39 -5.20 -5.46 -11.63
C TYR A 39 -4.54 -6.77 -11.19
N LEU A 40 -4.57 -7.81 -12.04
CA LEU A 40 -3.94 -9.08 -11.71
C LEU A 40 -2.46 -9.01 -12.07
N LEU A 41 -1.62 -9.08 -11.06
CA LEU A 41 -0.20 -9.36 -11.26
C LEU A 41 -0.05 -10.78 -11.79
N LYS A 42 0.75 -10.90 -12.85
CA LYS A 42 1.18 -12.20 -13.34
C LYS A 42 2.46 -12.65 -12.65
N ASP A 43 3.27 -11.67 -12.28
CA ASP A 43 4.59 -11.86 -11.74
C ASP A 43 5.05 -10.65 -10.92
N TYR A 44 6.04 -10.82 -10.07
CA TYR A 44 6.65 -9.79 -9.26
C TYR A 44 8.15 -10.03 -9.15
N SER A 45 8.95 -8.99 -9.34
CA SER A 45 10.39 -9.02 -9.16
C SER A 45 10.91 -7.76 -8.48
N ALA A 46 11.60 -7.93 -7.36
CA ALA A 46 12.28 -6.84 -6.65
C ALA A 46 13.49 -6.31 -7.39
N ASP A 47 14.00 -7.01 -8.41
CA ASP A 47 15.12 -6.55 -9.23
C ASP A 47 14.75 -5.43 -10.21
N GLY A 48 13.49 -5.05 -10.24
CA GLY A 48 12.99 -3.93 -11.04
C GLY A 48 12.60 -4.27 -12.46
N THR A 49 12.64 -5.54 -12.85
CA THR A 49 12.12 -5.99 -14.16
C THR A 49 10.59 -6.04 -14.15
N PHE A 50 10.00 -6.07 -12.96
CA PHE A 50 8.57 -6.11 -12.77
C PHE A 50 8.18 -5.28 -11.54
N THR A 51 7.23 -4.40 -11.71
CA THR A 51 6.66 -3.62 -10.62
C THR A 51 5.16 -3.89 -10.55
N THR A 52 4.55 -3.75 -9.44
CA THR A 52 3.12 -4.00 -9.21
C THR A 52 2.24 -3.26 -10.24
N MET A 53 1.43 -2.33 -9.84
CA MET A 53 0.59 -1.50 -10.70
C MET A 53 1.35 -0.49 -11.57
N TRP A 54 2.67 -0.41 -11.46
CA TRP A 54 3.51 0.63 -12.07
C TRP A 54 4.12 0.23 -13.42
N ASP A 55 4.20 -1.07 -13.75
CA ASP A 55 4.80 -1.57 -14.99
C ASP A 55 3.92 -1.36 -16.24
N LYS A 56 2.62 -1.31 -16.03
CA LYS A 56 1.64 -0.91 -17.05
C LYS A 56 0.77 0.16 -16.45
N PRO A 57 1.16 1.42 -16.58
CA PRO A 57 0.35 2.48 -16.04
C PRO A 57 -1.03 2.38 -16.64
N PRO A 58 -2.02 2.17 -15.83
CA PRO A 58 -3.37 2.01 -16.29
C PRO A 58 -3.79 3.29 -17.04
N LYS A 59 -4.80 3.22 -17.88
CA LYS A 59 -5.36 4.40 -18.59
C LYS A 59 -5.62 5.58 -17.66
N TYR A 60 -5.82 5.33 -16.37
CA TYR A 60 -6.01 6.38 -15.39
C TYR A 60 -4.70 7.06 -14.93
N TYR A 61 -3.50 6.49 -15.16
CA TYR A 61 -2.25 7.20 -14.86
C TYR A 61 -2.13 8.48 -15.70
N GLN A 62 -2.34 8.42 -17.00
CA GLN A 62 -2.37 9.59 -17.87
C GLN A 62 -3.45 10.59 -17.45
N LYS A 63 -4.64 10.08 -17.08
CA LYS A 63 -5.72 10.90 -16.53
C LYS A 63 -5.36 11.48 -15.16
N TRP A 64 -4.59 10.75 -14.34
CA TRP A 64 -4.10 11.25 -13.07
C TRP A 64 -3.06 12.35 -13.30
N LEU A 65 -2.05 12.11 -14.14
CA LEU A 65 -1.04 13.11 -14.50
C LEU A 65 -1.66 14.42 -15.02
N SER A 66 -2.66 14.33 -15.89
CA SER A 66 -3.31 15.52 -16.46
C SER A 66 -4.05 16.40 -15.44
N LYS A 67 -4.24 15.90 -14.21
CA LYS A 67 -4.90 16.61 -13.12
C LYS A 67 -3.92 17.11 -12.06
N GLN A 68 -2.64 16.72 -12.15
CA GLN A 68 -1.65 17.15 -11.19
C GLN A 68 -1.19 18.58 -11.50
N TYR A 69 -0.99 19.34 -10.45
CA TYR A 69 -0.17 20.55 -10.51
C TYR A 69 1.29 20.11 -10.28
N PHE A 70 2.18 20.54 -11.15
CA PHE A 70 3.60 20.31 -11.02
C PHE A 70 4.30 21.60 -10.59
N ASP A 71 5.23 21.50 -9.66
CA ASP A 71 6.08 22.62 -9.26
C ASP A 71 7.17 22.93 -10.32
N CYS A 72 8.03 23.92 -10.01
CA CYS A 72 9.12 24.31 -10.92
C CYS A 72 10.19 23.20 -11.11
N ASP A 73 10.31 22.25 -10.19
CA ASP A 73 11.21 21.11 -10.27
C ASP A 73 10.56 19.91 -10.98
N GLY A 74 9.30 20.04 -11.39
CA GLY A 74 8.53 19.01 -12.07
C GLY A 74 8.01 17.92 -11.13
N MET A 75 7.81 18.22 -9.85
CA MET A 75 7.22 17.30 -8.88
C MET A 75 5.70 17.49 -8.78
N PRO A 76 4.92 16.38 -8.73
CA PRO A 76 3.47 16.48 -8.59
C PRO A 76 3.11 16.94 -7.18
N MET A 77 2.35 18.02 -7.10
CA MET A 77 1.94 18.67 -5.86
C MET A 77 0.49 18.31 -5.55
N HIS A 78 0.28 17.40 -4.62
CA HIS A 78 -1.06 16.95 -4.23
C HIS A 78 -1.07 16.45 -2.78
N ALA A 79 -1.83 17.11 -1.93
CA ALA A 79 -2.03 16.71 -0.55
C ALA A 79 -3.33 15.91 -0.36
N PRO A 80 -3.47 15.12 0.73
CA PRO A 80 -4.69 14.37 1.03
C PRO A 80 -5.96 15.22 1.13
N ASP A 81 -5.82 16.49 1.48
CA ASP A 81 -6.92 17.48 1.52
C ASP A 81 -7.29 18.04 0.13
N GLY A 82 -6.62 17.57 -0.93
CA GLY A 82 -6.82 18.01 -2.30
C GLY A 82 -6.11 19.33 -2.67
N SER A 83 -5.32 19.92 -1.75
CA SER A 83 -4.53 21.13 -2.03
C SER A 83 -3.22 20.81 -2.75
N ASN A 84 -2.64 21.84 -3.40
CA ASN A 84 -1.35 21.75 -4.10
C ASN A 84 -0.18 21.93 -3.12
N LYS A 85 0.01 20.97 -2.21
CA LYS A 85 1.13 20.93 -1.26
C LYS A 85 2.03 19.74 -1.55
N ALA A 86 3.31 19.86 -1.24
CA ALA A 86 4.25 18.75 -1.37
C ALA A 86 3.83 17.61 -0.45
N SER A 87 3.71 16.43 -1.03
CA SER A 87 3.40 15.18 -0.32
C SER A 87 4.24 14.06 -0.91
N ALA A 88 4.92 13.31 -0.07
CA ALA A 88 5.86 12.30 -0.57
C ALA A 88 5.17 11.15 -1.32
N VAL A 89 3.93 10.75 -0.95
CA VAL A 89 3.21 9.68 -1.66
C VAL A 89 3.06 9.96 -3.15
N PRO A 90 2.40 11.04 -3.63
CA PRO A 90 2.26 11.27 -5.06
C PRO A 90 3.59 11.46 -5.79
N ILE A 91 4.61 12.06 -5.13
CA ILE A 91 5.94 12.24 -5.70
C ILE A 91 6.62 10.89 -5.91
N VAL A 92 6.63 10.01 -4.91
CA VAL A 92 7.23 8.67 -5.03
C VAL A 92 6.47 7.82 -6.03
N GLN A 93 5.14 7.85 -6.03
CA GLN A 93 4.32 7.12 -6.98
C GLN A 93 4.57 7.59 -8.43
N PHE A 94 4.77 8.89 -8.64
CA PHE A 94 5.23 9.40 -9.93
C PHE A 94 6.58 8.78 -10.32
N GLY A 95 7.55 8.78 -9.41
CA GLY A 95 8.86 8.16 -9.65
C GLY A 95 8.77 6.67 -9.97
N LEU A 96 7.95 5.92 -9.24
CA LEU A 96 7.71 4.49 -9.48
C LEU A 96 7.08 4.23 -10.86
N CYS A 97 6.11 5.05 -11.28
CA CYS A 97 5.52 4.95 -12.61
C CYS A 97 6.54 5.24 -13.71
N GLU A 98 7.29 6.31 -13.58
CA GLU A 98 8.34 6.69 -14.54
C GLU A 98 9.45 5.62 -14.59
N TYR A 99 9.86 5.08 -13.45
CA TYR A 99 10.76 3.94 -13.39
C TYR A 99 10.20 2.72 -14.15
N GLY A 100 8.95 2.35 -13.89
CA GLY A 100 8.28 1.24 -14.57
C GLY A 100 8.23 1.44 -16.08
N TYR A 101 7.89 2.65 -16.55
CA TYR A 101 7.94 2.99 -17.98
C TYR A 101 9.34 2.85 -18.54
N PHE A 102 10.35 3.39 -17.85
CA PHE A 102 11.74 3.27 -18.28
C PHE A 102 12.18 1.80 -18.42
N ILE A 103 11.84 0.96 -17.44
CA ILE A 103 12.20 -0.47 -17.52
C ILE A 103 11.59 -1.13 -18.73
N ASN A 104 10.37 -0.78 -19.11
CA ASN A 104 9.64 -1.39 -20.23
C ASN A 104 10.01 -0.78 -21.60
N THR A 105 10.19 0.54 -21.68
CA THR A 105 10.39 1.25 -22.98
C THR A 105 11.83 1.62 -23.27
N LYS A 106 12.66 1.76 -22.23
CA LYS A 106 14.04 2.32 -22.28
C LYS A 106 14.12 3.76 -22.73
N GLU A 107 13.02 4.49 -22.71
CA GLU A 107 12.96 5.90 -23.06
C GLU A 107 13.67 6.77 -22.03
N LYS A 108 14.58 7.63 -22.48
CA LYS A 108 15.43 8.48 -21.62
C LYS A 108 14.61 9.49 -20.78
N GLU A 109 13.48 9.93 -21.30
CA GLU A 109 12.60 10.86 -20.58
C GLU A 109 12.09 10.26 -19.28
N HIS A 110 11.61 9.02 -19.31
CA HIS A 110 11.14 8.31 -18.13
C HIS A 110 12.26 8.08 -17.11
N TYR A 111 13.48 7.74 -17.58
CA TYR A 111 14.65 7.68 -16.71
C TYR A 111 14.93 9.04 -16.03
N ALA A 112 14.92 10.12 -16.82
CA ALA A 112 15.21 11.47 -16.29
C ALA A 112 14.15 11.90 -15.25
N ASN A 113 12.88 11.58 -15.45
CA ASN A 113 11.82 11.86 -14.48
C ASN A 113 11.98 11.03 -13.20
N ALA A 114 12.28 9.73 -13.31
CA ALA A 114 12.58 8.89 -12.14
C ALA A 114 13.81 9.42 -11.38
N GLN A 115 14.86 9.83 -12.09
CA GLN A 115 16.08 10.42 -11.50
C GLN A 115 15.74 11.70 -10.72
N LYS A 116 14.95 12.61 -11.28
CA LYS A 116 14.52 13.84 -10.58
C LYS A 116 13.80 13.53 -9.26
N VAL A 117 12.95 12.51 -9.23
CA VAL A 117 12.28 12.08 -8.00
C VAL A 117 13.28 11.55 -6.98
N ALA A 118 14.26 10.73 -7.42
CA ALA A 118 15.28 10.21 -6.53
C ALA A 118 16.16 11.34 -5.93
N ASP A 119 16.53 12.30 -6.75
CA ASP A 119 17.30 13.47 -6.31
C ASP A 119 16.48 14.36 -5.37
N TRP A 120 15.18 14.51 -5.63
CA TRP A 120 14.26 15.19 -4.75
C TRP A 120 14.21 14.51 -3.37
N LEU A 121 14.13 13.19 -3.34
CA LEU A 121 14.10 12.42 -2.09
C LEU A 121 15.40 12.61 -1.30
N LEU A 122 16.56 12.56 -1.93
CA LEU A 122 17.84 12.83 -1.26
C LEU A 122 17.89 14.22 -0.66
N LYS A 123 17.47 15.24 -1.44
CA LYS A 123 17.50 16.64 -1.05
C LYS A 123 16.54 16.96 0.11
N HIS A 124 15.37 16.30 0.17
CA HIS A 124 14.32 16.64 1.13
C HIS A 124 14.20 15.64 2.28
N GLN A 125 15.13 14.69 2.40
CA GLN A 125 15.16 13.79 3.54
C GLN A 125 15.58 14.53 4.81
N ALA A 126 14.70 14.53 5.82
CA ALA A 126 14.98 15.14 7.10
C ALA A 126 16.07 14.41 7.89
N ALA A 127 16.60 15.07 8.93
CA ALA A 127 17.64 14.51 9.78
C ALA A 127 17.23 13.18 10.44
N ASN A 128 15.96 12.99 10.72
CA ASN A 128 15.39 11.74 11.28
C ASN A 128 15.08 10.66 10.22
N GLY A 129 15.50 10.84 8.97
CA GLY A 129 15.26 9.89 7.88
C GLY A 129 13.89 10.00 7.21
N GLY A 130 13.00 10.86 7.69
CA GLY A 130 11.64 11.01 7.17
C GLY A 130 11.51 11.99 6.01
N TRP A 131 10.46 11.86 5.23
CA TRP A 131 9.97 12.90 4.31
C TRP A 131 8.77 13.56 4.94
N LEU A 132 8.95 14.84 5.32
CA LEU A 132 8.02 15.57 6.16
C LEU A 132 6.86 16.18 5.36
N TYR A 133 5.67 16.04 5.90
CA TYR A 133 4.49 16.76 5.47
C TYR A 133 4.39 18.06 6.31
N GLU A 134 4.70 19.19 5.69
CA GLU A 134 4.82 20.47 6.37
C GLU A 134 3.49 21.24 6.41
N TYR A 135 2.41 20.52 6.71
CA TYR A 135 1.06 21.09 6.87
C TYR A 135 0.22 20.24 7.82
N ASP A 136 -0.69 20.87 8.54
CA ASP A 136 -1.68 20.18 9.34
C ASP A 136 -2.65 19.41 8.43
N TYR A 137 -2.98 18.19 8.80
CA TYR A 137 -3.97 17.39 8.10
C TYR A 137 -5.09 16.94 9.04
N TYR A 138 -6.32 17.41 8.80
CA TYR A 138 -7.49 16.93 9.50
C TYR A 138 -7.98 15.63 8.87
N HIS A 139 -7.92 14.54 9.63
CA HIS A 139 -8.38 13.24 9.19
C HIS A 139 -9.88 13.07 9.53
N PRO A 140 -10.80 13.18 8.53
CA PRO A 140 -12.24 13.30 8.79
C PRO A 140 -12.83 12.02 9.39
N ARG A 141 -12.19 10.86 9.16
CA ARG A 141 -12.68 9.58 9.62
C ARG A 141 -12.54 9.39 11.13
N VAL A 142 -11.49 9.90 11.72
CA VAL A 142 -11.22 9.81 13.16
C VAL A 142 -11.41 11.13 13.90
N GLU A 143 -11.66 12.22 13.15
CA GLU A 143 -11.88 13.56 13.68
C GLU A 143 -10.69 14.05 14.51
N GLU A 144 -9.48 13.80 13.99
CA GLU A 144 -8.22 14.27 14.57
C GLU A 144 -7.40 15.04 13.56
N THR A 145 -6.61 15.97 14.04
CA THR A 145 -5.64 16.71 13.22
C THR A 145 -4.24 16.18 13.49
N ILE A 146 -3.61 15.66 12.43
CA ILE A 146 -2.18 15.36 12.43
C ILE A 146 -1.46 16.69 12.27
N LYS A 147 -0.66 17.06 13.26
CA LYS A 147 0.05 18.35 13.27
C LYS A 147 1.33 18.29 12.46
N SER A 148 1.61 19.36 11.75
CA SER A 148 2.86 19.58 11.05
C SER A 148 4.04 19.74 12.02
N PRO A 149 5.24 19.21 11.70
CA PRO A 149 5.52 18.29 10.61
C PRO A 149 5.20 16.82 10.97
N TRP A 150 4.74 16.05 10.02
CA TRP A 150 4.45 14.63 10.23
C TRP A 150 4.97 13.75 9.08
N ILE A 151 5.03 12.45 9.30
CA ILE A 151 5.54 11.45 8.35
C ILE A 151 4.43 10.48 8.00
N CYS A 152 4.37 10.05 6.74
CA CYS A 152 3.43 9.05 6.24
C CYS A 152 4.13 7.70 6.09
N GLY A 153 3.64 6.65 6.76
CA GLY A 153 4.26 5.31 6.70
C GLY A 153 4.22 4.69 5.32
N MET A 154 3.16 4.95 4.54
CA MET A 154 3.08 4.54 3.13
C MET A 154 4.21 5.19 2.31
N ALA A 155 4.38 6.50 2.42
CA ALA A 155 5.42 7.24 1.70
C ALA A 155 6.82 6.75 2.06
N GLN A 156 7.09 6.49 3.35
CA GLN A 156 8.38 5.96 3.81
C GLN A 156 8.70 4.62 3.13
N GLY A 157 7.76 3.68 3.18
CA GLY A 157 7.95 2.37 2.57
C GLY A 157 8.11 2.43 1.04
N GLU A 158 7.23 3.16 0.35
CA GLU A 158 7.32 3.33 -1.11
C GLU A 158 8.64 4.00 -1.52
N ALA A 159 9.09 5.03 -0.80
CA ALA A 159 10.36 5.72 -1.08
C ALA A 159 11.57 4.80 -0.86
N VAL A 160 11.57 4.01 0.21
CA VAL A 160 12.61 3.00 0.47
C VAL A 160 12.73 2.02 -0.70
N GLY A 161 11.62 1.47 -1.17
CA GLY A 161 11.59 0.56 -2.31
C GLY A 161 11.97 1.25 -3.64
N PHE A 162 11.56 2.50 -3.84
CA PHE A 162 11.92 3.27 -5.03
C PHE A 162 13.42 3.60 -5.08
N LEU A 163 14.01 4.05 -3.98
CA LEU A 163 15.45 4.35 -3.89
C LEU A 163 16.29 3.08 -4.11
N ALA A 164 15.86 1.93 -3.60
CA ALA A 164 16.52 0.66 -3.89
C ALA A 164 16.52 0.35 -5.40
N ARG A 165 15.39 0.55 -6.10
CA ARG A 165 15.31 0.38 -7.55
C ARG A 165 16.22 1.36 -8.31
N MET A 166 16.29 2.60 -7.86
CA MET A 166 17.19 3.59 -8.44
C MET A 166 18.64 3.22 -8.24
N TYR A 167 19.03 2.73 -7.04
CA TYR A 167 20.35 2.14 -6.81
C TYR A 167 20.67 1.04 -7.81
N LYS A 168 19.72 0.11 -8.03
CA LYS A 168 19.90 -1.02 -8.96
C LYS A 168 20.28 -0.60 -10.37
N ILE A 169 19.76 0.50 -10.88
CA ILE A 169 20.00 0.96 -12.26
C ILE A 169 21.14 1.98 -12.38
N THR A 170 21.48 2.69 -11.27
CA THR A 170 22.49 3.75 -11.27
C THR A 170 23.81 3.37 -10.60
N ASN A 171 23.75 2.38 -9.70
CA ASN A 171 24.84 2.01 -8.79
C ASN A 171 25.27 3.15 -7.85
N ASN A 172 24.41 4.15 -7.59
CA ASN A 172 24.67 5.23 -6.65
C ASN A 172 24.31 4.80 -5.23
N SER A 173 25.32 4.62 -4.35
CA SER A 173 25.15 4.18 -2.96
C SER A 173 24.32 5.14 -2.11
N ASP A 174 24.29 6.44 -2.43
CA ASP A 174 23.52 7.44 -1.68
C ASP A 174 22.03 7.06 -1.57
N TYR A 175 21.51 6.35 -2.57
CA TYR A 175 20.13 5.85 -2.56
C TYR A 175 19.92 4.74 -1.51
N CYS A 176 20.86 3.80 -1.37
CA CYS A 176 20.79 2.79 -0.33
C CYS A 176 20.97 3.41 1.06
N ASP A 177 21.88 4.37 1.21
CA ASP A 177 22.13 5.06 2.49
C ASP A 177 20.90 5.86 2.93
N ALA A 178 20.26 6.58 2.00
CA ALA A 178 19.02 7.29 2.28
C ALA A 178 17.86 6.34 2.62
N ALA A 179 17.75 5.20 1.91
CA ALA A 179 16.75 4.18 2.21
C ALA A 179 16.97 3.54 3.59
N GLU A 180 18.24 3.25 3.98
CA GLU A 180 18.54 2.71 5.32
C GLU A 180 18.17 3.70 6.42
N LYS A 181 18.51 4.99 6.23
CA LYS A 181 18.14 6.06 7.16
C LYS A 181 16.63 6.23 7.27
N ALA A 182 15.88 6.04 6.17
CA ALA A 182 14.43 6.12 6.14
C ALA A 182 13.71 5.02 6.94
N LEU A 183 14.43 4.01 7.43
CA LEU A 183 13.87 3.01 8.35
C LEU A 183 13.68 3.55 9.77
N GLU A 184 14.36 4.63 10.17
CA GLU A 184 14.24 5.18 11.52
C GLU A 184 12.81 5.59 11.91
N PRO A 185 12.04 6.33 11.08
CA PRO A 185 10.66 6.68 11.41
C PRO A 185 9.73 5.48 11.53
N LEU A 186 10.05 4.38 10.84
CA LEU A 186 9.29 3.14 10.92
C LEU A 186 9.55 2.36 12.22
N GLU A 187 10.59 2.68 12.97
CA GLU A 187 10.90 2.09 14.28
C GLU A 187 10.43 2.97 15.44
N LYS A 188 10.17 4.25 15.20
CA LYS A 188 9.66 5.18 16.20
C LYS A 188 8.15 5.12 16.28
N THR A 189 7.64 5.16 17.51
CA THR A 189 6.21 5.21 17.71
C THR A 189 5.62 6.54 17.21
N VAL A 190 4.31 6.57 17.00
CA VAL A 190 3.60 7.81 16.63
C VAL A 190 3.81 8.89 17.69
N GLU A 191 3.83 8.51 18.96
CA GLU A 191 4.06 9.38 20.12
C GLU A 191 5.47 10.00 20.09
N ASP A 192 6.46 9.28 19.53
CA ASP A 192 7.86 9.71 19.37
C ASP A 192 8.14 10.36 18.01
N GLY A 193 7.08 10.71 17.25
CA GLY A 193 7.19 11.39 15.96
C GLY A 193 7.49 10.44 14.77
N GLY A 194 7.32 9.14 14.96
CA GLY A 194 7.38 8.14 13.89
C GLY A 194 5.99 7.73 13.40
N VAL A 195 5.92 6.53 12.84
CA VAL A 195 4.69 5.97 12.27
C VAL A 195 4.33 4.58 12.83
N LEU A 196 5.16 4.06 13.75
CA LEU A 196 4.91 2.75 14.36
C LEU A 196 3.82 2.85 15.41
N ARG A 197 2.86 1.95 15.31
CA ARG A 197 1.84 1.74 16.33
C ARG A 197 1.71 0.25 16.64
N TYR A 198 1.36 -0.07 17.86
CA TYR A 198 1.09 -1.45 18.24
C TYR A 198 -0.42 -1.66 18.44
N TRP A 199 -0.96 -2.65 17.78
CA TRP A 199 -2.32 -3.13 18.00
C TRP A 199 -2.29 -4.56 18.50
N ASN A 200 -2.73 -4.77 19.75
CA ASN A 200 -2.62 -6.07 20.42
C ASN A 200 -1.18 -6.64 20.39
N GLY A 201 -0.18 -5.78 20.57
CA GLY A 201 1.24 -6.16 20.54
C GLY A 201 1.84 -6.37 19.15
N MET A 202 1.04 -6.24 18.10
CA MET A 202 1.49 -6.38 16.71
C MET A 202 1.85 -5.02 16.11
N PRO A 203 3.04 -4.86 15.47
CA PRO A 203 3.48 -3.58 14.89
C PRO A 203 2.70 -3.27 13.61
N PHE A 204 2.25 -2.04 13.48
CA PHE A 204 1.60 -1.49 12.30
C PHE A 204 2.24 -0.15 11.91
N TYR A 205 2.55 0.07 10.64
CA TYR A 205 3.12 1.31 10.11
C TYR A 205 1.99 2.17 9.56
N GLU A 206 1.60 3.20 10.34
CA GLU A 206 0.45 4.04 10.02
C GLU A 206 0.69 4.92 8.79
N GLU A 207 -0.24 4.87 7.82
CA GLU A 207 -0.27 5.83 6.72
C GLU A 207 -0.54 7.24 7.26
N TYR A 208 -1.50 7.34 8.18
CA TYR A 208 -1.90 8.57 8.85
C TYR A 208 -1.64 8.44 10.36
N PRO A 209 -0.52 8.94 10.88
CA PRO A 209 -0.17 8.82 12.30
C PRO A 209 -1.00 9.79 13.16
N THR A 210 -2.29 9.54 13.23
CA THR A 210 -3.23 10.29 14.06
C THR A 210 -2.85 10.19 15.53
N PRO A 211 -2.99 11.27 16.34
CA PRO A 211 -2.44 11.31 17.71
C PRO A 211 -2.93 10.20 18.62
N THR A 212 -4.25 9.98 18.69
CA THR A 212 -4.82 9.05 19.69
C THR A 212 -5.70 7.96 19.08
N LYS A 213 -6.20 8.12 17.86
CA LYS A 213 -7.18 7.25 17.23
C LYS A 213 -6.60 6.57 15.97
N PRO A 214 -5.97 5.40 16.10
CA PRO A 214 -5.37 4.70 14.96
C PRO A 214 -6.37 4.49 13.82
N THR A 215 -5.93 4.72 12.59
CA THR A 215 -6.74 4.43 11.40
C THR A 215 -6.53 3.01 10.92
N MET A 216 -5.31 2.52 10.98
CA MET A 216 -4.88 1.23 10.44
C MET A 216 -5.29 1.09 8.97
N THR A 217 -4.89 2.04 8.14
CA THR A 217 -5.18 2.05 6.70
C THR A 217 -4.36 0.96 6.00
N ILE A 218 -5.05 -0.05 5.42
CA ILE A 218 -4.40 -1.29 5.00
C ILE A 218 -3.53 -1.14 3.75
N ASN A 219 -3.97 -0.37 2.74
CA ASN A 219 -3.17 -0.19 1.52
C ASN A 219 -1.83 0.49 1.81
N GLY A 220 -1.80 1.51 2.64
CA GLY A 220 -0.57 2.16 3.05
C GLY A 220 0.38 1.22 3.78
N PHE A 221 -0.14 0.39 4.68
CA PHE A 221 0.64 -0.63 5.36
C PHE A 221 1.21 -1.67 4.39
N MET A 222 0.40 -2.18 3.46
CA MET A 222 0.86 -3.15 2.46
C MET A 222 1.91 -2.57 1.52
N PHE A 223 1.77 -1.30 1.08
CA PHE A 223 2.82 -0.62 0.30
C PHE A 223 4.12 -0.49 1.06
N CYS A 224 4.06 -0.16 2.35
CA CYS A 224 5.23 -0.09 3.20
C CYS A 224 5.95 -1.45 3.25
N LEU A 225 5.23 -2.55 3.42
CA LEU A 225 5.79 -3.90 3.42
C LEU A 225 6.44 -4.26 2.07
N VAL A 226 5.82 -3.93 0.95
CA VAL A 226 6.42 -4.15 -0.37
C VAL A 226 7.75 -3.42 -0.50
N GLY A 227 7.81 -2.14 -0.12
CA GLY A 227 9.05 -1.35 -0.19
C GLY A 227 10.15 -1.87 0.72
N LEU A 228 9.83 -2.32 1.93
CA LEU A 228 10.79 -2.97 2.85
C LEU A 228 11.36 -4.26 2.25
N SER A 229 10.51 -5.08 1.60
CA SER A 229 10.95 -6.28 0.90
C SER A 229 11.88 -5.97 -0.26
N ASP A 230 11.53 -5.00 -1.09
CA ASP A 230 12.36 -4.57 -2.22
C ASP A 230 13.74 -4.12 -1.77
N PHE A 231 13.79 -3.31 -0.72
CA PHE A 231 15.06 -2.80 -0.19
C PHE A 231 15.95 -3.93 0.36
N TYR A 232 15.34 -4.88 1.09
CA TYR A 232 16.08 -6.07 1.51
C TYR A 232 16.62 -6.87 0.31
N CYS A 233 15.78 -7.14 -0.69
CA CYS A 233 16.16 -7.95 -1.84
C CYS A 233 17.25 -7.30 -2.70
N ILE A 234 17.23 -5.98 -2.85
CA ILE A 234 18.16 -5.25 -3.72
C ILE A 234 19.42 -4.85 -3.00
N CYS A 235 19.31 -4.25 -1.82
CA CYS A 235 20.45 -3.68 -1.07
C CYS A 235 20.92 -4.57 0.10
N GLY A 236 20.20 -5.65 0.43
CA GLY A 236 20.58 -6.60 1.46
C GLY A 236 20.35 -6.14 2.90
N SER A 237 19.53 -5.09 3.14
CA SER A 237 19.27 -4.54 4.48
C SER A 237 18.60 -5.57 5.39
N LYS A 238 19.34 -6.07 6.37
CA LYS A 238 18.83 -6.99 7.39
C LYS A 238 17.77 -6.33 8.29
N LYS A 239 17.90 -5.03 8.49
CA LYS A 239 16.94 -4.23 9.26
C LYS A 239 15.59 -4.17 8.56
N ALA A 240 15.58 -3.82 7.26
CA ALA A 240 14.37 -3.83 6.45
C ALA A 240 13.71 -5.22 6.42
N LYS A 241 14.51 -6.30 6.31
CA LYS A 241 14.00 -7.67 6.38
C LYS A 241 13.29 -7.96 7.70
N ALA A 242 13.90 -7.63 8.83
CA ALA A 242 13.30 -7.86 10.14
C ALA A 242 12.00 -7.06 10.33
N MET A 243 11.96 -5.83 9.81
CA MET A 243 10.76 -4.99 9.82
C MET A 243 9.66 -5.54 8.91
N PHE A 244 10.03 -5.99 7.71
CA PHE A 244 9.13 -6.69 6.79
C PHE A 244 8.52 -7.93 7.46
N ASP A 245 9.34 -8.82 8.01
CA ASP A 245 8.86 -10.08 8.59
C ASP A 245 7.86 -9.82 9.73
N ARG A 246 8.17 -8.89 10.66
CA ARG A 246 7.25 -8.53 11.75
C ARG A 246 5.94 -7.91 11.24
N GLY A 247 6.04 -6.98 10.28
CA GLY A 247 4.85 -6.36 9.69
C GLY A 247 4.03 -7.35 8.85
N TYR A 248 4.70 -8.25 8.16
CA TYR A 248 4.02 -9.31 7.40
C TYR A 248 3.23 -10.26 8.32
N ASP A 249 3.84 -10.68 9.42
CA ASP A 249 3.13 -11.52 10.41
C ASP A 249 1.93 -10.77 11.02
N THR A 250 2.07 -9.45 11.25
CA THR A 250 0.94 -8.61 11.62
C THR A 250 -0.14 -8.66 10.55
N LEU A 251 0.20 -8.42 9.27
CA LEU A 251 -0.76 -8.40 8.16
C LEU A 251 -1.56 -9.70 8.10
N ILE A 252 -0.89 -10.85 8.18
CA ILE A 252 -1.56 -12.16 8.15
C ILE A 252 -2.60 -12.30 9.26
N ASN A 253 -2.29 -11.80 10.45
CA ASN A 253 -3.18 -11.89 11.61
C ASN A 253 -4.35 -10.89 11.55
N ILE A 254 -4.14 -9.69 10.97
CA ILE A 254 -5.17 -8.64 10.96
C ILE A 254 -6.04 -8.64 9.71
N LEU A 255 -5.59 -9.23 8.60
CA LEU A 255 -6.29 -9.21 7.31
C LEU A 255 -7.77 -9.67 7.40
N PRO A 256 -8.13 -10.67 8.25
CA PRO A 256 -9.53 -11.05 8.46
C PRO A 256 -10.45 -9.93 8.95
N TYR A 257 -9.92 -8.94 9.68
CA TYR A 257 -10.72 -7.81 10.19
C TYR A 257 -11.09 -6.81 9.09
N TYR A 258 -10.38 -6.84 7.96
CA TYR A 258 -10.70 -5.99 6.80
C TYR A 258 -11.74 -6.61 5.86
N ASP A 259 -12.31 -7.75 6.20
CA ASP A 259 -13.27 -8.43 5.34
C ASP A 259 -14.68 -7.87 5.48
N SER A 260 -15.27 -7.39 4.40
CA SER A 260 -16.63 -6.83 4.32
C SER A 260 -17.61 -7.77 3.59
N GLU A 261 -17.58 -9.07 3.88
CA GLU A 261 -18.37 -10.12 3.21
C GLU A 261 -18.02 -10.38 1.74
N ASN A 262 -17.97 -9.36 0.90
CA ASN A 262 -17.71 -9.50 -0.55
C ASN A 262 -16.47 -8.72 -1.01
N THR A 263 -16.11 -7.64 -0.32
CA THR A 263 -14.99 -6.77 -0.64
C THR A 263 -14.21 -6.47 0.65
N SER A 264 -13.41 -5.41 0.66
CA SER A 264 -12.59 -5.08 1.83
C SER A 264 -13.04 -3.80 2.52
N TYR A 265 -12.65 -3.63 3.78
CA TYR A 265 -12.63 -2.34 4.45
C TYR A 265 -11.34 -1.59 4.15
N TYR A 266 -11.41 -0.27 4.09
CA TYR A 266 -10.26 0.60 3.84
C TYR A 266 -9.35 0.72 5.08
N ASP A 267 -9.97 0.82 6.25
CA ASP A 267 -9.32 1.01 7.54
C ASP A 267 -10.06 0.26 8.66
N LEU A 268 -9.45 0.20 9.84
CA LEU A 268 -10.05 -0.39 11.05
C LEU A 268 -10.46 0.67 12.09
N SER A 269 -10.67 1.92 11.71
CA SER A 269 -11.07 2.99 12.62
C SER A 269 -12.33 2.68 13.43
N HIS A 270 -13.20 1.81 12.92
CA HIS A 270 -14.40 1.33 13.61
C HIS A 270 -14.12 0.34 14.74
N LEU A 271 -12.92 -0.26 14.80
CA LEU A 271 -12.51 -1.19 15.84
C LEU A 271 -11.56 -0.54 16.86
N THR A 272 -10.82 0.49 16.44
CA THR A 272 -9.72 1.02 17.23
C THR A 272 -10.13 2.04 18.28
N ASN A 273 -11.20 2.81 18.11
CA ASN A 273 -11.47 3.93 19.04
C ASN A 273 -12.91 4.36 19.22
N ILE A 274 -13.70 4.45 18.17
CA ILE A 274 -15.06 5.00 18.24
C ILE A 274 -15.99 4.05 17.53
N PRO A 275 -17.15 3.70 18.11
CA PRO A 275 -18.15 2.94 17.39
C PRO A 275 -18.62 3.73 16.16
N ARG A 276 -18.00 3.46 15.03
CA ARG A 276 -18.40 3.99 13.73
C ARG A 276 -18.77 2.84 12.82
N ALA A 277 -19.56 3.15 11.80
CA ALA A 277 -19.76 2.17 10.73
C ALA A 277 -18.42 1.83 10.06
N PRO A 278 -18.16 0.56 9.72
CA PRO A 278 -16.98 0.17 8.96
C PRO A 278 -16.82 0.99 7.68
N HIS A 279 -15.59 1.21 7.25
CA HIS A 279 -15.27 2.01 6.06
C HIS A 279 -15.00 1.11 4.85
N PRO A 280 -15.97 0.91 3.95
CA PRO A 280 -15.74 0.11 2.74
C PRO A 280 -14.60 0.70 1.89
N ALA A 281 -13.75 -0.16 1.35
CA ALA A 281 -12.62 0.29 0.52
C ALA A 281 -13.08 0.92 -0.81
N GLY A 282 -14.19 0.46 -1.37
CA GLY A 282 -14.80 1.09 -2.54
C GLY A 282 -13.89 1.08 -3.77
N LYS A 283 -13.39 2.25 -4.17
CA LYS A 283 -12.45 2.36 -5.29
C LYS A 283 -11.09 1.71 -5.04
N TYR A 284 -10.75 1.41 -3.79
CA TYR A 284 -9.48 0.77 -3.41
C TYR A 284 -9.56 -0.76 -3.34
N ASP A 285 -10.76 -1.36 -3.46
CA ASP A 285 -10.90 -2.82 -3.48
C ASP A 285 -9.97 -3.52 -4.50
N PRO A 286 -9.86 -3.06 -5.78
CA PRO A 286 -8.93 -3.67 -6.73
C PRO A 286 -7.46 -3.54 -6.30
N LEU A 287 -7.10 -2.44 -5.67
CA LEU A 287 -5.76 -2.21 -5.16
C LEU A 287 -5.43 -3.18 -4.02
N HIS A 288 -6.36 -3.41 -3.08
CA HIS A 288 -6.16 -4.36 -1.99
C HIS A 288 -5.96 -5.79 -2.53
N VAL A 289 -6.72 -6.18 -3.56
CA VAL A 289 -6.52 -7.47 -4.26
C VAL A 289 -5.11 -7.56 -4.83
N THR A 290 -4.67 -6.52 -5.57
CA THR A 290 -3.34 -6.48 -6.18
C THR A 290 -2.22 -6.55 -5.13
N LEU A 291 -2.34 -5.80 -4.03
CA LEU A 291 -1.35 -5.80 -2.96
C LEU A 291 -1.28 -7.14 -2.22
N CYS A 292 -2.43 -7.80 -1.97
CA CYS A 292 -2.44 -9.16 -1.42
C CYS A 292 -1.76 -10.15 -2.37
N GLN A 293 -2.00 -10.05 -3.68
CA GLN A 293 -1.33 -10.89 -4.68
C GLN A 293 0.18 -10.64 -4.72
N THR A 294 0.60 -9.37 -4.70
CA THR A 294 2.02 -8.98 -4.65
C THR A 294 2.72 -9.58 -3.44
N LEU A 295 2.16 -9.37 -2.25
CA LEU A 295 2.73 -9.90 -1.02
C LEU A 295 2.72 -11.44 -0.98
N ASN A 296 1.73 -12.08 -1.60
CA ASN A 296 1.72 -13.53 -1.75
C ASN A 296 2.80 -14.03 -2.74
N LEU A 297 3.18 -13.26 -3.74
CA LEU A 297 4.33 -13.59 -4.61
C LEU A 297 5.66 -13.41 -3.87
N ILE A 298 5.79 -12.38 -3.05
CA ILE A 298 6.98 -12.12 -2.23
C ILE A 298 7.19 -13.21 -1.17
N LYS A 299 6.15 -13.49 -0.38
CA LYS A 299 6.15 -14.51 0.68
C LYS A 299 4.79 -15.23 0.66
N PRO A 300 4.71 -16.43 0.07
CA PRO A 300 3.44 -17.14 -0.10
C PRO A 300 2.75 -17.46 1.22
N HIS A 301 1.45 -17.14 1.31
CA HIS A 301 0.62 -17.48 2.46
C HIS A 301 -0.84 -17.69 2.06
N GLU A 302 -1.49 -18.71 2.63
CA GLU A 302 -2.88 -19.05 2.31
C GLU A 302 -3.89 -17.94 2.60
N VAL A 303 -3.68 -17.14 3.65
CA VAL A 303 -4.54 -16.01 4.03
C VAL A 303 -4.53 -14.94 2.94
N LEU A 304 -3.36 -14.56 2.43
CA LEU A 304 -3.27 -13.57 1.33
C LEU A 304 -3.95 -14.07 0.07
N ARG A 305 -3.70 -15.32 -0.30
CA ARG A 305 -4.35 -15.94 -1.47
C ARG A 305 -5.86 -15.98 -1.31
N PHE A 306 -6.34 -16.38 -0.12
CA PHE A 306 -7.75 -16.46 0.19
C PHE A 306 -8.46 -15.12 0.04
N TYR A 307 -7.94 -14.04 0.66
CA TYR A 307 -8.58 -12.73 0.61
C TYR A 307 -8.43 -12.07 -0.76
N ALA A 308 -7.31 -12.24 -1.45
CA ALA A 308 -7.16 -11.78 -2.83
C ALA A 308 -8.22 -12.43 -3.75
N GLU A 309 -8.41 -13.74 -3.65
CA GLU A 309 -9.44 -14.45 -4.41
C GLU A 309 -10.85 -14.00 -4.00
N LYS A 310 -11.15 -13.97 -2.71
CA LYS A 310 -12.47 -13.60 -2.18
C LYS A 310 -12.90 -12.21 -2.61
N TRP A 311 -12.03 -11.21 -2.43
CA TRP A 311 -12.33 -9.83 -2.80
C TRP A 311 -12.40 -9.63 -4.32
N SER A 312 -11.61 -10.37 -5.10
CA SER A 312 -11.75 -10.40 -6.56
C SER A 312 -13.15 -10.81 -7.01
N TRP A 313 -13.72 -11.81 -6.37
CA TRP A 313 -15.09 -12.26 -6.67
C TRP A 313 -16.15 -11.21 -6.34
N GLY A 314 -15.97 -10.47 -5.25
CA GLY A 314 -16.84 -9.36 -4.89
C GLY A 314 -16.84 -8.24 -5.95
N LEU A 315 -15.69 -7.98 -6.57
CA LEU A 315 -15.57 -7.01 -7.66
C LEU A 315 -16.30 -7.44 -8.93
N VAL A 316 -16.23 -8.72 -9.29
CA VAL A 316 -16.99 -9.27 -10.44
C VAL A 316 -18.48 -9.08 -10.24
N LYS A 317 -19.00 -9.45 -9.07
CA LYS A 317 -20.44 -9.27 -8.76
C LYS A 317 -20.92 -7.83 -8.82
N LYS A 318 -20.07 -6.89 -8.40
CA LYS A 318 -20.39 -5.46 -8.40
C LYS A 318 -20.53 -4.90 -9.81
N ASN A 319 -19.73 -5.44 -10.75
CA ASN A 319 -19.78 -5.05 -12.16
C ASN A 319 -20.93 -5.70 -12.94
N ASP A 320 -21.39 -6.88 -12.52
CA ASP A 320 -22.54 -7.57 -13.14
C ASP A 320 -23.91 -6.99 -12.70
N MET A 321 -23.94 -6.11 -11.69
CA MET A 321 -25.14 -5.46 -11.19
C MET A 321 -25.29 -3.99 -11.67
N LEU A 322 -24.34 -3.47 -12.43
CA LEU A 322 -24.36 -2.16 -13.07
C LEU A 322 -24.58 -2.28 -14.59
#